data_1421c3627f965b6dccee7afdfdbf018b
#
_entry.id   1421c3627f965b6dccee7afdfdbf018b
#
_cell.length_a   1.000
_cell.length_b   1.000
_cell.length_c   1.000
_cell.angle_alpha   90.00
_cell.angle_beta   90.00
_cell.angle_gamma   90.00
#
_symmetry.space_group_name_H-M   'P 1'
#
loop_
_entity.id
_entity.type
_entity.pdbx_description
1 polymer ?
#
loop_
_entity_poly.entity_id
_entity_poly.type
_entity_poly.pdbx_seq_one_letter_code
_entity_poly.pdbx_strand_id
1 'polypeptide(L)'
;MEYLINGAKNGETCCYISVTEPSSKMLSNLQTYGFFDDALVKDGRLNIFDLTVINDRLGVERLDGTYSSKDMEALLGAFEDIVDELGVTRLVIDSITAICYQLPDKGSIRNFIFRLSQFLSTFGCTTMLISETVVDSNTQTYSIFGVEEAVADGVILMGNIIRQGDLLRSLQVVKTVSYTHLTLPTKA
;
A
#
# COMPACT_ATOMS: atom_id res chain seq x y z
N MET A 1 -7.14 6.94 -1.01
CA MET A 1 -7.80 7.77 0.04
C MET A 1 -9.31 7.56 0.18
N GLU A 2 -10.14 7.63 -0.86
CA GLU A 2 -11.60 7.41 -0.73
C GLU A 2 -11.97 6.08 -0.06
N TYR A 3 -11.22 5.01 -0.32
CA TYR A 3 -11.39 3.71 0.33
C TYR A 3 -11.30 3.79 1.86
N LEU A 4 -10.31 4.54 2.39
CA LEU A 4 -10.14 4.73 3.82
C LEU A 4 -11.20 5.68 4.41
N ILE A 5 -11.46 6.80 3.72
CA ILE A 5 -12.46 7.78 4.15
C ILE A 5 -13.85 7.15 4.22
N ASN A 6 -14.20 6.29 3.26
CA ASN A 6 -15.45 5.57 3.29
C ASN A 6 -15.53 4.59 4.49
N GLY A 7 -14.46 3.86 4.78
CA GLY A 7 -14.38 3.02 5.98
C GLY A 7 -14.55 3.83 7.26
N ALA A 8 -13.79 4.93 7.38
CA ALA A 8 -13.84 5.80 8.56
C ALA A 8 -15.24 6.43 8.79
N LYS A 9 -15.95 6.81 7.70
CA LYS A 9 -17.34 7.27 7.78
C LYS A 9 -18.30 6.18 8.25
N ASN A 10 -17.99 4.92 8.00
CA ASN A 10 -18.77 3.76 8.46
C ASN A 10 -18.36 3.26 9.86
N GLY A 11 -17.51 4.00 10.56
CA GLY A 11 -17.09 3.67 11.94
C GLY A 11 -15.88 2.73 12.02
N GLU A 12 -15.20 2.46 10.91
CA GLU A 12 -13.98 1.66 10.90
C GLU A 12 -12.75 2.52 11.25
N THR A 13 -11.74 1.91 11.86
CA THR A 13 -10.43 2.55 12.05
C THR A 13 -9.57 2.31 10.83
N CYS A 14 -9.18 3.39 10.20
CA CYS A 14 -8.44 3.39 8.93
C CYS A 14 -7.06 4.01 9.10
N CYS A 15 -6.07 3.45 8.41
CA CYS A 15 -4.70 3.94 8.45
C CYS A 15 -4.12 4.07 7.03
N TYR A 16 -3.41 5.16 6.80
CA TYR A 16 -2.59 5.38 5.60
C TYR A 16 -1.13 5.57 6.03
N ILE A 17 -0.25 4.76 5.49
CA ILE A 17 1.19 4.90 5.68
C ILE A 17 1.80 5.40 4.38
N SER A 18 2.31 6.64 4.41
CA SER A 18 3.05 7.24 3.32
C SER A 18 4.54 6.94 3.47
N VAL A 19 5.16 6.45 2.40
CA VAL A 19 6.60 6.17 2.41
C VAL A 19 7.42 7.33 1.83
N THR A 20 6.84 8.06 0.89
CA THR A 20 7.56 9.07 0.10
C THR A 20 7.12 10.50 0.35
N GLU A 21 5.90 10.70 0.84
CA GLU A 21 5.34 12.03 1.06
C GLU A 21 5.09 12.29 2.55
N PRO A 22 5.49 13.46 3.10
CA PRO A 22 5.17 13.83 4.46
C PRO A 22 3.67 13.86 4.74
N SER A 23 3.25 13.33 5.89
CA SER A 23 1.84 13.27 6.30
C SER A 23 1.16 14.63 6.34
N SER A 24 1.89 15.67 6.74
CA SER A 24 1.40 17.05 6.76
C SER A 24 1.03 17.59 5.37
N LYS A 25 1.85 17.29 4.36
CA LYS A 25 1.59 17.70 2.98
C LYS A 25 0.38 16.95 2.42
N MET A 26 0.31 15.64 2.68
CA MET A 26 -0.83 14.83 2.27
C MET A 26 -2.13 15.36 2.88
N LEU A 27 -2.14 15.67 4.18
CA LEU A 27 -3.31 16.21 4.86
C LEU A 27 -3.76 17.54 4.25
N SER A 28 -2.79 18.44 3.96
CA SER A 28 -3.10 19.71 3.29
C SER A 28 -3.73 19.52 1.91
N ASN A 29 -3.27 18.53 1.15
CA ASN A 29 -3.86 18.19 -0.14
C ASN A 29 -5.27 17.62 0.03
N LEU A 30 -5.49 16.77 1.02
CA LEU A 30 -6.80 16.16 1.27
C LEU A 30 -7.88 17.19 1.61
N GLN A 31 -7.54 18.25 2.32
CA GLN A 31 -8.46 19.34 2.68
C GLN A 31 -9.03 20.06 1.46
N THR A 32 -8.41 19.94 0.28
CA THR A 32 -8.94 20.50 -0.96
C THR A 32 -10.06 19.67 -1.60
N TYR A 33 -10.25 18.42 -1.15
CA TYR A 33 -11.25 17.53 -1.73
C TYR A 33 -12.56 17.55 -0.95
N GLY A 34 -13.68 17.74 -1.64
CA GLY A 34 -15.01 17.81 -1.03
C GLY A 34 -15.50 16.53 -0.35
N PHE A 35 -14.85 15.39 -0.54
CA PHE A 35 -15.18 14.14 0.13
C PHE A 35 -14.46 13.97 1.47
N PHE A 36 -13.45 14.79 1.76
CA PHE A 36 -12.67 14.75 3.00
C PHE A 36 -13.38 15.48 4.14
N ASP A 37 -13.24 14.95 5.35
CA ASP A 37 -13.76 15.54 6.58
C ASP A 37 -12.67 15.47 7.65
N ASP A 38 -12.20 16.62 8.10
CA ASP A 38 -11.18 16.76 9.15
C ASP A 38 -11.57 16.09 10.47
N ALA A 39 -12.87 15.94 10.75
CA ALA A 39 -13.35 15.26 11.94
C ALA A 39 -12.87 13.81 12.01
N LEU A 40 -12.73 13.14 10.87
CA LEU A 40 -12.27 11.75 10.83
C LEU A 40 -10.84 11.57 11.36
N VAL A 41 -9.98 12.57 11.13
CA VAL A 41 -8.61 12.58 11.66
C VAL A 41 -8.59 12.94 13.14
N LYS A 42 -9.37 13.96 13.54
CA LYS A 42 -9.47 14.39 14.95
C LYS A 42 -10.04 13.31 15.87
N ASP A 43 -10.98 12.53 15.36
CA ASP A 43 -11.63 11.44 16.09
C ASP A 43 -10.80 10.13 16.06
N GLY A 44 -9.62 10.12 15.42
CA GLY A 44 -8.77 8.94 15.31
C GLY A 44 -9.30 7.83 14.39
N ARG A 45 -10.37 8.10 13.62
CA ARG A 45 -10.92 7.14 12.67
C ARG A 45 -10.12 7.05 11.38
N LEU A 46 -9.42 8.13 11.00
CA LEU A 46 -8.47 8.16 9.90
C LEU A 46 -7.10 8.60 10.42
N ASN A 47 -6.15 7.69 10.42
CA ASN A 47 -4.79 7.92 10.85
C ASN A 47 -3.88 8.01 9.63
N ILE A 48 -2.99 9.00 9.59
CA ILE A 48 -2.05 9.22 8.48
C ILE A 48 -0.66 9.33 9.08
N PHE A 49 0.19 8.36 8.75
CA PHE A 49 1.59 8.32 9.18
C PHE A 49 2.50 8.42 7.96
N ASP A 50 3.65 9.04 8.12
CA ASP A 50 4.74 8.92 7.16
C ASP A 50 5.90 8.10 7.75
N LEU A 51 6.77 7.63 6.88
CA LEU A 51 7.87 6.75 7.29
C LEU A 51 8.85 7.45 8.21
N THR A 52 8.92 8.79 8.17
CA THR A 52 9.78 9.57 9.09
C THR A 52 9.33 9.38 10.52
N VAL A 53 8.02 9.52 10.77
CA VAL A 53 7.43 9.31 12.10
C VAL A 53 7.67 7.88 12.61
N ILE A 54 7.59 6.90 11.71
CA ILE A 54 7.83 5.50 12.03
C ILE A 54 9.32 5.29 12.38
N ASN A 55 10.23 5.82 11.57
CA ASN A 55 11.67 5.71 11.81
C ASN A 55 12.10 6.39 13.11
N ASP A 56 11.54 7.55 13.42
CA ASP A 56 11.80 8.28 14.68
C ASP A 56 11.39 7.44 15.89
N ARG A 57 10.24 6.76 15.84
CA ARG A 57 9.81 5.83 16.88
C ARG A 57 10.76 4.65 17.07
N LEU A 58 11.37 4.20 15.97
CA LEU A 58 12.29 3.06 15.98
C LEU A 58 13.73 3.45 16.36
N GLY A 59 14.05 4.74 16.45
CA GLY A 59 15.43 5.22 16.64
C GLY A 59 16.34 4.83 15.47
N VAL A 60 15.79 4.65 14.28
CA VAL A 60 16.55 4.34 13.06
C VAL A 60 17.01 5.66 12.45
N GLU A 61 18.23 6.10 12.80
CA GLU A 61 18.87 7.20 12.08
C GLU A 61 19.25 6.75 10.67
N ARG A 62 18.57 7.29 9.69
CA ARG A 62 18.89 7.06 8.27
C ARG A 62 20.09 7.91 7.86
N LEU A 63 21.25 7.35 7.93
CA LEU A 63 22.44 7.81 7.21
C LEU A 63 22.61 6.90 5.98
N ASP A 64 22.09 7.31 4.83
CA ASP A 64 22.40 6.80 3.47
C ASP A 64 22.55 5.28 3.34
N GLY A 65 21.53 4.47 3.70
CA GLY A 65 21.75 3.04 3.62
C GLY A 65 20.51 2.20 3.33
N THR A 66 20.78 1.03 2.81
CA THR A 66 19.84 -0.08 2.77
C THR A 66 19.49 -0.52 4.19
N TYR A 67 18.24 -0.91 4.41
CA TYR A 67 17.82 -1.51 5.67
C TYR A 67 18.61 -2.79 5.95
N SER A 68 19.17 -2.89 7.13
CA SER A 68 19.68 -4.16 7.64
C SER A 68 18.52 -5.12 7.97
N SER A 69 18.84 -6.39 8.20
CA SER A 69 17.82 -7.35 8.67
C SER A 69 17.16 -6.91 9.98
N LYS A 70 17.91 -6.23 10.85
CA LYS A 70 17.39 -5.70 12.11
C LYS A 70 16.42 -4.54 11.89
N ASP A 71 16.72 -3.65 10.95
CA ASP A 71 15.84 -2.52 10.62
C ASP A 71 14.55 -3.01 9.96
N MET A 72 14.64 -4.05 9.15
CA MET A 72 13.48 -4.71 8.55
C MET A 72 12.55 -5.33 9.62
N GLU A 73 13.12 -6.02 10.62
CA GLU A 73 12.36 -6.55 11.76
C GLU A 73 11.69 -5.42 12.55
N ALA A 74 12.43 -4.36 12.83
CA ALA A 74 11.91 -3.20 13.54
C ALA A 74 10.76 -2.52 12.76
N LEU A 75 10.90 -2.38 11.45
CA LEU A 75 9.87 -1.80 10.60
C LEU A 75 8.59 -2.65 10.58
N LEU A 76 8.72 -3.97 10.48
CA LEU A 76 7.58 -4.88 10.57
C LEU A 76 6.91 -4.76 11.94
N GLY A 77 7.69 -4.78 13.03
CA GLY A 77 7.16 -4.59 14.38
C GLY A 77 6.41 -3.26 14.53
N ALA A 78 6.92 -2.16 13.95
CA ALA A 78 6.21 -0.88 14.00
C ALA A 78 4.86 -0.91 13.26
N PHE A 79 4.78 -1.62 12.14
CA PHE A 79 3.50 -1.80 11.45
C PHE A 79 2.54 -2.66 12.28
N GLU A 80 3.05 -3.70 12.95
CA GLU A 80 2.28 -4.53 13.88
C GLU A 80 1.71 -3.69 15.02
N ASP A 81 2.55 -2.92 15.68
CA ASP A 81 2.16 -2.04 16.80
C ASP A 81 1.08 -1.03 16.35
N ILE A 82 1.25 -0.38 15.19
CA ILE A 82 0.27 0.57 14.67
C ILE A 82 -1.09 -0.10 14.41
N VAL A 83 -1.09 -1.29 13.80
CA VAL A 83 -2.33 -1.99 13.46
C VAL A 83 -3.04 -2.49 14.71
N ASP A 84 -2.29 -3.04 15.67
CA ASP A 84 -2.83 -3.60 16.90
C ASP A 84 -3.30 -2.51 17.88
N GLU A 85 -2.43 -1.53 18.18
CA GLU A 85 -2.75 -0.47 19.16
C GLU A 85 -3.95 0.38 18.74
N LEU A 86 -4.06 0.67 17.43
CA LEU A 86 -5.17 1.48 16.91
C LEU A 86 -6.39 0.66 16.51
N GLY A 87 -6.29 -0.67 16.49
CA GLY A 87 -7.36 -1.54 16.00
C GLY A 87 -7.70 -1.27 14.53
N VAL A 88 -6.67 -1.14 13.67
CA VAL A 88 -6.84 -0.79 12.26
C VAL A 88 -7.51 -1.91 11.49
N THR A 89 -8.63 -1.60 10.82
CA THR A 89 -9.36 -2.56 9.97
C THR A 89 -9.14 -2.33 8.47
N ARG A 90 -8.73 -1.10 8.09
CA ARG A 90 -8.32 -0.79 6.72
C ARG A 90 -6.98 -0.09 6.70
N LEU A 91 -6.04 -0.65 5.97
CA LEU A 91 -4.68 -0.11 5.82
C LEU A 91 -4.36 0.18 4.35
N VAL A 92 -3.65 1.26 4.10
CA VAL A 92 -2.99 1.53 2.82
C VAL A 92 -1.51 1.82 3.07
N ILE A 93 -0.61 1.17 2.34
CA ILE A 93 0.83 1.45 2.32
C ILE A 93 1.21 1.98 0.94
N ASP A 94 1.68 3.22 0.88
CA ASP A 94 2.03 3.91 -0.38
C ASP A 94 3.46 4.48 -0.32
N SER A 95 4.45 3.82 -0.92
CA SER A 95 4.34 2.60 -1.68
C SER A 95 5.23 1.52 -1.07
N ILE A 96 4.80 0.27 -1.19
CA ILE A 96 5.63 -0.88 -0.79
C ILE A 96 6.91 -0.94 -1.61
N THR A 97 6.88 -0.50 -2.86
CA THR A 97 8.04 -0.42 -3.75
C THR A 97 9.15 0.44 -3.16
N ALA A 98 8.80 1.60 -2.58
CA ALA A 98 9.79 2.51 -1.99
C ALA A 98 10.48 1.90 -0.75
N ILE A 99 9.79 1.05 0.01
CA ILE A 99 10.39 0.27 1.10
C ILE A 99 11.33 -0.79 0.51
N CYS A 100 10.85 -1.54 -0.49
CA CYS A 100 11.59 -2.64 -1.09
C CYS A 100 12.89 -2.20 -1.77
N TYR A 101 12.96 -1.00 -2.33
CA TYR A 101 14.21 -0.44 -2.88
C TYR A 101 15.31 -0.25 -1.83
N GLN A 102 14.97 -0.21 -0.57
CA GLN A 102 15.92 -0.03 0.53
C GLN A 102 16.36 -1.37 1.14
N LEU A 103 15.83 -2.48 0.64
CA LEU A 103 16.25 -3.82 1.07
C LEU A 103 17.45 -4.30 0.24
N PRO A 104 18.38 -5.07 0.86
CA PRO A 104 19.68 -5.35 0.25
C PRO A 104 19.61 -6.28 -0.98
N ASP A 105 18.61 -7.12 -1.06
CA ASP A 105 18.52 -8.15 -2.10
C ASP A 105 17.08 -8.67 -2.28
N LYS A 106 16.86 -9.41 -3.37
CA LYS A 106 15.53 -9.99 -3.71
C LYS A 106 15.02 -10.98 -2.66
N GLY A 107 15.89 -11.67 -1.96
CA GLY A 107 15.52 -12.62 -0.90
C GLY A 107 14.92 -11.87 0.30
N SER A 108 15.57 -10.79 0.69
CA SER A 108 15.11 -9.88 1.76
C SER A 108 13.77 -9.25 1.39
N ILE A 109 13.59 -8.79 0.14
CA ILE A 109 12.31 -8.25 -0.36
C ILE A 109 11.20 -9.30 -0.24
N ARG A 110 11.46 -10.53 -0.72
CA ARG A 110 10.49 -11.61 -0.66
C ARG A 110 10.09 -11.96 0.77
N ASN A 111 11.08 -12.05 1.66
CA ASN A 111 10.85 -12.35 3.07
C ASN A 111 10.02 -11.25 3.74
N PHE A 112 10.36 -9.98 3.49
CA PHE A 112 9.64 -8.84 4.04
C PHE A 112 8.17 -8.82 3.60
N ILE A 113 7.89 -8.93 2.29
CA ILE A 113 6.51 -8.92 1.77
C ILE A 113 5.71 -10.11 2.30
N PHE A 114 6.32 -11.30 2.36
CA PHE A 114 5.67 -12.50 2.89
C PHE A 114 5.29 -12.34 4.36
N ARG A 115 6.21 -11.86 5.19
CA ARG A 115 5.96 -11.63 6.63
C ARG A 115 4.92 -10.56 6.86
N LEU A 116 5.00 -9.45 6.11
CA LEU A 116 4.00 -8.39 6.16
C LEU A 116 2.61 -8.94 5.85
N SER A 117 2.47 -9.76 4.81
CA SER A 117 1.16 -10.33 4.45
C SER A 117 0.62 -11.30 5.49
N GLN A 118 1.49 -12.14 6.08
CA GLN A 118 1.08 -13.06 7.14
C GLN A 118 0.54 -12.30 8.36
N PHE A 119 1.27 -11.29 8.79
CA PHE A 119 0.89 -10.43 9.88
C PHE A 119 -0.47 -9.76 9.60
N LEU A 120 -0.62 -9.07 8.48
CA LEU A 120 -1.86 -8.37 8.11
C LEU A 120 -3.07 -9.30 8.04
N SER A 121 -2.88 -10.54 7.58
CA SER A 121 -3.93 -11.57 7.57
C SER A 121 -4.33 -11.99 8.98
N THR A 122 -3.38 -12.07 9.91
CA THR A 122 -3.63 -12.45 11.31
C THR A 122 -4.51 -11.43 12.04
N PHE A 123 -4.30 -10.15 11.77
CA PHE A 123 -5.09 -9.06 12.36
C PHE A 123 -6.44 -8.81 11.66
N GLY A 124 -6.74 -9.54 10.58
CA GLY A 124 -7.99 -9.36 9.83
C GLY A 124 -8.11 -7.99 9.17
N CYS A 125 -7.00 -7.31 8.96
CA CYS A 125 -6.94 -5.99 8.35
C CYS A 125 -7.02 -6.09 6.82
N THR A 126 -8.00 -5.41 6.22
CA THR A 126 -8.06 -5.30 4.76
C THR A 126 -7.05 -4.27 4.28
N THR A 127 -6.01 -4.74 3.58
CA THR A 127 -4.86 -3.91 3.21
C THR A 127 -4.74 -3.70 1.71
N MET A 128 -4.48 -2.45 1.30
CA MET A 128 -4.03 -2.12 -0.05
C MET A 128 -2.55 -1.78 -0.02
N LEU A 129 -1.74 -2.56 -0.74
CA LEU A 129 -0.34 -2.28 -1.00
C LEU A 129 -0.23 -1.61 -2.36
N ILE A 130 0.26 -0.39 -2.40
CA ILE A 130 0.51 0.32 -3.67
C ILE A 130 1.92 -0.01 -4.13
N SER A 131 2.01 -0.57 -5.34
CA SER A 131 3.27 -0.94 -5.97
C SER A 131 3.39 -0.29 -7.34
N GLU A 132 4.61 0.07 -7.71
CA GLU A 132 4.91 0.55 -9.06
C GLU A 132 4.88 -0.60 -10.06
N THR A 133 4.46 -0.29 -11.29
CA THR A 133 4.38 -1.27 -12.38
C THR A 133 5.61 -1.21 -13.27
N VAL A 134 5.99 -2.35 -13.83
CA VAL A 134 7.01 -2.41 -14.89
C VAL A 134 6.34 -2.14 -16.24
N VAL A 135 6.84 -1.14 -16.96
CA VAL A 135 6.41 -0.87 -18.34
C VAL A 135 7.28 -1.73 -19.28
N ASP A 136 7.11 -3.04 -19.21
CA ASP A 136 7.76 -3.96 -20.16
C ASP A 136 6.72 -4.91 -20.75
N SER A 137 6.54 -4.80 -22.08
CA SER A 137 5.59 -5.61 -22.84
C SER A 137 5.96 -7.10 -22.91
N ASN A 138 7.16 -7.49 -22.46
CA ASN A 138 7.67 -8.84 -22.56
C ASN A 138 7.67 -9.61 -21.23
N THR A 139 7.36 -8.95 -20.11
CA THR A 139 7.30 -9.59 -18.79
C THR A 139 5.85 -9.83 -18.37
N GLN A 140 5.58 -11.02 -17.84
CA GLN A 140 4.27 -11.37 -17.25
C GLN A 140 4.13 -10.87 -15.79
N THR A 141 5.02 -9.99 -15.34
CA THR A 141 4.99 -9.44 -13.99
C THR A 141 4.31 -8.08 -14.00
N TYR A 142 3.44 -7.85 -13.02
CA TYR A 142 2.67 -6.61 -12.87
C TYR A 142 3.29 -5.65 -11.85
N SER A 143 4.29 -6.12 -11.09
CA SER A 143 5.05 -5.34 -10.12
C SER A 143 6.55 -5.41 -10.40
N ILE A 144 7.32 -4.43 -9.87
CA ILE A 144 8.77 -4.34 -10.13
C ILE A 144 9.53 -5.56 -9.61
N PHE A 145 9.11 -6.09 -8.47
CA PHE A 145 9.80 -7.22 -7.84
C PHE A 145 9.18 -8.57 -8.16
N GLY A 146 7.93 -8.61 -8.66
CA GLY A 146 7.20 -9.83 -9.03
C GLY A 146 6.83 -10.72 -7.83
N VAL A 147 6.92 -10.20 -6.61
CA VAL A 147 6.63 -10.92 -5.36
C VAL A 147 5.26 -10.56 -4.83
N GLU A 148 4.89 -9.30 -4.93
CA GLU A 148 3.67 -8.72 -4.37
C GLU A 148 2.42 -9.42 -4.90
N GLU A 149 2.39 -9.65 -6.19
CA GLU A 149 1.27 -10.33 -6.87
C GLU A 149 1.11 -11.80 -6.51
N ALA A 150 2.21 -12.45 -6.08
CA ALA A 150 2.15 -13.85 -5.64
C ALA A 150 1.46 -13.97 -4.28
N VAL A 151 1.64 -12.99 -3.42
CA VAL A 151 1.20 -12.97 -2.02
C VAL A 151 -0.19 -12.34 -1.88
N ALA A 152 -0.50 -11.32 -2.68
CA ALA A 152 -1.77 -10.61 -2.62
C ALA A 152 -2.97 -11.51 -2.95
N ASP A 153 -4.08 -11.32 -2.25
CA ASP A 153 -5.37 -11.98 -2.52
C ASP A 153 -6.03 -11.42 -3.79
N GLY A 154 -5.79 -10.16 -4.10
CA GLY A 154 -6.26 -9.49 -5.30
C GLY A 154 -5.22 -8.58 -5.90
N VAL A 155 -5.24 -8.43 -7.23
CA VAL A 155 -4.34 -7.53 -7.97
C VAL A 155 -5.18 -6.67 -8.90
N ILE A 156 -5.08 -5.36 -8.71
CA ILE A 156 -5.72 -4.34 -9.57
C ILE A 156 -4.60 -3.56 -10.26
N LEU A 157 -4.56 -3.67 -11.58
CA LEU A 157 -3.62 -2.93 -12.40
C LEU A 157 -4.27 -1.62 -12.89
N MET A 158 -3.59 -0.51 -12.64
CA MET A 158 -3.95 0.81 -13.16
C MET A 158 -2.92 1.25 -14.19
N GLY A 159 -3.36 1.73 -15.32
CA GLY A 159 -2.48 2.14 -16.40
C GLY A 159 -3.09 3.19 -17.30
N ASN A 160 -2.30 3.62 -18.27
CA ASN A 160 -2.73 4.53 -19.32
C ASN A 160 -2.64 3.80 -20.67
N ILE A 161 -3.69 3.93 -21.48
CA ILE A 161 -3.73 3.41 -22.83
C ILE A 161 -4.01 4.55 -23.82
N ILE A 162 -3.32 4.54 -24.95
CA ILE A 162 -3.57 5.49 -26.04
C ILE A 162 -4.56 4.83 -27.00
N ARG A 163 -5.71 5.46 -27.21
CA ARG A 163 -6.72 5.00 -28.15
C ARG A 163 -7.16 6.17 -29.02
N GLN A 164 -6.96 6.06 -30.32
CA GLN A 164 -7.33 7.10 -31.31
C GLN A 164 -6.73 8.49 -31.02
N GLY A 165 -5.55 8.54 -30.40
CA GLY A 165 -4.89 9.79 -30.02
C GLY A 165 -5.23 10.29 -28.61
N ASP A 166 -6.23 9.74 -27.96
CA ASP A 166 -6.61 10.08 -26.59
C ASP A 166 -5.89 9.21 -25.57
N LEU A 167 -5.44 9.83 -24.47
CA LEU A 167 -4.87 9.14 -23.30
C LEU A 167 -6.00 8.74 -22.35
N LEU A 168 -6.30 7.45 -22.29
CA LEU A 168 -7.32 6.89 -21.41
C LEU A 168 -6.68 6.21 -20.20
N ARG A 169 -7.29 6.39 -19.04
CA ARG A 169 -6.95 5.60 -17.85
C ARG A 169 -7.60 4.24 -17.93
N SER A 170 -6.85 3.19 -17.65
CA SER A 170 -7.36 1.81 -17.59
C SER A 170 -7.28 1.28 -16.17
N LEU A 171 -8.25 0.47 -15.80
CA LEU A 171 -8.26 -0.32 -14.58
C LEU A 171 -8.57 -1.76 -14.97
N GLN A 172 -7.73 -2.69 -14.55
CA GLN A 172 -7.89 -4.12 -14.83
C GLN A 172 -7.77 -4.91 -13.53
N VAL A 173 -8.73 -5.76 -13.26
CA VAL A 173 -8.63 -6.76 -12.19
C VAL A 173 -7.89 -7.97 -12.77
N VAL A 174 -6.68 -8.23 -12.26
CA VAL A 174 -5.80 -9.30 -12.75
C VAL A 174 -6.00 -10.58 -11.94
N LYS A 175 -6.21 -10.44 -10.63
CA LYS A 175 -6.38 -11.55 -9.69
C LYS A 175 -7.42 -11.18 -8.64
N THR A 176 -8.25 -12.16 -8.26
CA THR A 176 -9.09 -12.10 -7.04
C THR A 176 -9.18 -13.49 -6.42
N VAL A 177 -9.43 -13.57 -5.12
CA VAL A 177 -9.51 -14.85 -4.37
C VAL A 177 -10.57 -15.81 -4.94
N SER A 178 -11.66 -15.28 -5.51
CA SER A 178 -12.81 -16.05 -5.98
C SER A 178 -12.86 -16.30 -7.48
N TYR A 179 -11.99 -15.69 -8.28
CA TYR A 179 -12.02 -15.78 -9.75
C TYR A 179 -10.62 -15.95 -10.32
N THR A 180 -10.29 -17.18 -10.70
CA THR A 180 -9.08 -17.47 -11.48
C THR A 180 -9.23 -17.16 -12.98
N HIS A 181 -10.45 -16.90 -13.46
CA HIS A 181 -10.73 -16.57 -14.86
C HIS A 181 -11.94 -15.62 -14.98
N LEU A 182 -11.68 -14.34 -15.16
CA LEU A 182 -12.66 -13.42 -15.75
C LEU A 182 -12.55 -13.53 -17.27
N THR A 183 -13.26 -14.45 -17.87
CA THR A 183 -13.57 -14.36 -19.30
C THR A 183 -14.66 -13.30 -19.45
N LEU A 184 -14.27 -12.08 -19.84
CA LEU A 184 -15.23 -11.10 -20.32
C LEU A 184 -15.87 -11.67 -21.60
N PRO A 185 -17.22 -11.66 -21.71
CA PRO A 185 -17.87 -12.05 -22.95
C PRO A 185 -17.45 -11.08 -24.03
N THR A 186 -16.67 -11.55 -25.00
CA THR A 186 -16.44 -10.86 -26.26
C THR A 186 -17.78 -10.75 -26.98
N LYS A 187 -18.40 -9.58 -26.98
CA LYS A 187 -19.45 -9.30 -27.94
C LYS A 187 -18.85 -9.28 -29.34
N ALA A 188 -19.25 -10.23 -30.17
CA ALA A 188 -19.06 -10.23 -31.60
C ALA A 188 -19.80 -9.04 -32.26
#